data_100260034470cdfb231cd3357b798049
#
_entry.id   100260034470cdfb231cd3357b798049
#
_cell.length_a   1.000
_cell.length_b   1.000
_cell.length_c   1.000
_cell.angle_alpha   90.00
_cell.angle_beta   90.00
_cell.angle_gamma   90.00
#
_symmetry.space_group_name_H-M   'P 1'
#
loop_
_entity.id
_entity.type
_entity.pdbx_description
1 polymer ?
#
loop_
_entity_poly.entity_id
_entity_poly.type
_entity_poly.pdbx_seq_one_letter_code
_entity_poly.pdbx_strand_id
1 'polypeptide(L)'
;MKLKNLISLILLFSSLSAFSQAAIPQLLKNIPINVVAPASGADSKTLSDLKSIKTLNLNMPAKCFSKGDLPFLASTDEIRFNCLKDALYNESSNIVWSLRGGYGSARLIPDLLKLSKPNKKKFFIGYSDITALHLFLSQEWGWKTIHGTNVAGLLKPEQDQGNVIKLAEILQGKVKQAVINNLAALNNVAKPTELVSGKLTGGNLTMVLSSIGTRWQIKTAGKILFLEDINVAPYQLDRALIQLKQAGLLENIKAIIFGTFDKDSKLTMLVLRNFANDLKVPVFKTDRCGHEKINDPIIYNTDSKIISNGEKFKLIMDL
;
A
#
# COMPACT_ATOMS: atom_id res chain seq x y z
N MET A 1 1.73 41.07 -28.10
CA MET A 1 2.50 39.83 -28.30
C MET A 1 2.63 38.95 -27.03
N LYS A 2 1.97 39.26 -25.91
CA LYS A 2 2.10 38.49 -24.64
C LYS A 2 0.91 37.57 -24.30
N LEU A 3 -0.23 37.71 -24.97
CA LEU A 3 -1.44 36.91 -24.62
C LEU A 3 -1.51 35.57 -25.38
N LYS A 4 -0.96 35.49 -26.60
CA LYS A 4 -0.97 34.24 -27.38
C LYS A 4 -0.03 33.14 -26.80
N ASN A 5 1.07 33.55 -26.18
CA ASN A 5 2.01 32.59 -25.57
C ASN A 5 1.48 31.97 -24.25
N LEU A 6 0.59 32.66 -23.54
CA LEU A 6 -0.01 32.13 -22.30
C LEU A 6 -1.05 31.06 -22.58
N ILE A 7 -1.85 31.24 -23.65
CA ILE A 7 -2.87 30.26 -24.08
C ILE A 7 -2.22 28.99 -24.62
N SER A 8 -1.10 29.09 -25.37
CA SER A 8 -0.35 27.91 -25.82
C SER A 8 0.26 27.12 -24.67
N LEU A 9 0.71 27.77 -23.59
CA LEU A 9 1.31 27.09 -22.44
C LEU A 9 0.24 26.35 -21.62
N ILE A 10 -0.95 26.93 -21.44
CA ILE A 10 -2.09 26.30 -20.76
C ILE A 10 -2.62 25.09 -21.54
N LEU A 11 -2.67 25.18 -22.86
CA LEU A 11 -3.08 24.06 -23.72
C LEU A 11 -2.04 22.92 -23.74
N LEU A 12 -0.73 23.22 -23.62
CA LEU A 12 0.30 22.17 -23.49
C LEU A 12 0.20 21.44 -22.14
N PHE A 13 -0.07 22.14 -21.03
CA PHE A 13 -0.23 21.51 -19.73
C PHE A 13 -1.51 20.68 -19.62
N SER A 14 -2.62 21.11 -20.25
CA SER A 14 -3.86 20.33 -20.30
C SER A 14 -3.72 19.10 -21.21
N SER A 15 -2.94 19.17 -22.28
CA SER A 15 -2.68 18.01 -23.16
C SER A 15 -1.75 16.98 -22.53
N LEU A 16 -0.75 17.37 -21.74
CA LEU A 16 0.10 16.43 -21.01
C LEU A 16 -0.68 15.66 -19.93
N SER A 17 -1.60 16.33 -19.19
CA SER A 17 -2.42 15.66 -18.18
C SER A 17 -3.45 14.70 -18.79
N ALA A 18 -4.05 15.06 -19.91
CA ALA A 18 -4.98 14.20 -20.64
C ALA A 18 -4.27 13.00 -21.31
N PHE A 19 -3.04 13.20 -21.81
CA PHE A 19 -2.24 12.12 -22.41
C PHE A 19 -1.80 11.10 -21.35
N SER A 20 -1.52 11.51 -20.11
CA SER A 20 -1.13 10.62 -19.02
C SER A 20 -2.28 9.77 -18.50
N GLN A 21 -3.50 10.32 -18.39
CA GLN A 21 -4.68 9.56 -17.96
C GLN A 21 -5.08 8.46 -18.97
N ALA A 22 -4.84 8.65 -20.26
CA ALA A 22 -5.11 7.64 -21.29
C ALA A 22 -4.04 6.53 -21.34
N ALA A 23 -2.84 6.77 -20.82
CA ALA A 23 -1.72 5.82 -20.90
C ALA A 23 -1.84 4.65 -19.91
N ILE A 24 -2.38 4.90 -18.73
CA ILE A 24 -2.46 3.88 -17.64
C ILE A 24 -3.37 2.70 -18.00
N PRO A 25 -4.61 2.91 -18.50
CA PRO A 25 -5.46 1.82 -18.95
C PRO A 25 -4.79 0.99 -20.05
N GLN A 26 -3.97 1.63 -20.91
CA GLN A 26 -3.24 0.94 -21.97
C GLN A 26 -2.12 0.03 -21.42
N LEU A 27 -1.45 0.42 -20.34
CA LEU A 27 -0.41 -0.40 -19.70
C LEU A 27 -0.98 -1.68 -19.09
N LEU A 28 -2.22 -1.66 -18.58
CA LEU A 28 -2.89 -2.83 -17.99
C LEU A 28 -3.87 -3.53 -18.93
N LYS A 29 -3.86 -3.14 -20.21
CA LYS A 29 -4.76 -3.69 -21.23
C LYS A 29 -4.64 -5.22 -21.31
N ASN A 30 -5.80 -5.88 -21.35
CA ASN A 30 -5.94 -7.33 -21.47
C ASN A 30 -5.42 -8.16 -20.29
N ILE A 31 -4.95 -7.53 -19.20
CA ILE A 31 -4.58 -8.27 -17.99
C ILE A 31 -5.84 -8.50 -17.15
N PRO A 32 -6.26 -9.77 -16.92
CA PRO A 32 -7.42 -10.04 -16.07
C PRO A 32 -7.17 -9.61 -14.62
N ILE A 33 -8.05 -8.77 -14.08
CA ILE A 33 -7.95 -8.21 -12.72
C ILE A 33 -9.23 -8.54 -11.95
N ASN A 34 -9.15 -9.32 -10.88
CA ASN A 34 -10.25 -9.47 -9.94
C ASN A 34 -10.30 -8.28 -8.99
N VAL A 35 -11.36 -7.50 -9.04
CA VAL A 35 -11.59 -6.38 -8.11
C VAL A 35 -12.42 -6.87 -6.94
N VAL A 36 -11.93 -6.61 -5.73
CA VAL A 36 -12.58 -6.99 -4.47
C VAL A 36 -12.82 -5.77 -3.59
N ALA A 37 -13.88 -5.80 -2.79
CA ALA A 37 -14.17 -4.76 -1.80
C ALA A 37 -14.19 -5.35 -0.38
N PRO A 38 -13.03 -5.75 0.18
CA PRO A 38 -12.98 -6.42 1.48
C PRO A 38 -13.16 -5.46 2.66
N ALA A 39 -13.15 -4.16 2.41
CA ALA A 39 -13.28 -3.07 3.38
C ALA A 39 -14.53 -2.23 3.06
N SER A 40 -14.37 -0.91 2.90
CA SER A 40 -15.48 -0.02 2.50
C SER A 40 -15.83 -0.15 1.03
N GLY A 41 -17.09 0.16 0.69
CA GLY A 41 -17.58 0.23 -0.69
C GLY A 41 -17.28 1.57 -1.35
N ALA A 42 -17.75 1.73 -2.58
CA ALA A 42 -17.77 2.98 -3.32
C ALA A 42 -19.21 3.32 -3.75
N ASP A 43 -19.43 4.57 -4.11
CA ASP A 43 -20.72 4.99 -4.66
C ASP A 43 -20.97 4.42 -6.07
N SER A 44 -22.21 4.50 -6.52
CA SER A 44 -22.64 3.95 -7.81
C SER A 44 -21.92 4.61 -8.98
N LYS A 45 -21.60 5.92 -8.86
CA LYS A 45 -20.87 6.66 -9.89
C LYS A 45 -19.46 6.11 -10.04
N THR A 46 -18.71 5.98 -8.95
CA THR A 46 -17.36 5.38 -8.95
C THR A 46 -17.34 3.98 -9.57
N LEU A 47 -18.32 3.12 -9.20
CA LEU A 47 -18.41 1.77 -9.76
C LEU A 47 -18.73 1.79 -11.26
N SER A 48 -19.61 2.71 -11.71
CA SER A 48 -19.93 2.90 -13.13
C SER A 48 -18.73 3.40 -13.92
N ASP A 49 -18.03 4.41 -13.39
CA ASP A 49 -16.86 5.01 -14.04
C ASP A 49 -15.74 3.96 -14.20
N LEU A 50 -15.47 3.13 -13.18
CA LEU A 50 -14.51 2.03 -13.30
C LEU A 50 -14.87 1.04 -14.40
N LYS A 51 -16.15 0.64 -14.47
CA LYS A 51 -16.66 -0.27 -15.52
C LYS A 51 -16.59 0.33 -16.93
N SER A 52 -16.61 1.67 -17.03
CA SER A 52 -16.52 2.38 -18.31
C SER A 52 -15.10 2.38 -18.91
N ILE A 53 -14.06 2.05 -18.11
CA ILE A 53 -12.67 1.98 -18.57
C ILE A 53 -12.47 0.68 -19.40
N LYS A 54 -12.96 0.67 -20.63
CA LYS A 54 -12.98 -0.51 -21.51
C LYS A 54 -11.59 -1.14 -21.81
N THR A 55 -10.52 -0.39 -21.57
CA THR A 55 -9.16 -0.87 -21.75
C THR A 55 -8.67 -1.73 -20.58
N LEU A 56 -9.35 -1.69 -19.43
CA LEU A 56 -9.06 -2.56 -18.29
C LEU A 56 -10.00 -3.76 -18.29
N ASN A 57 -9.42 -4.93 -18.10
CA ASN A 57 -10.18 -6.18 -17.96
C ASN A 57 -10.50 -6.42 -16.46
N LEU A 58 -11.47 -5.63 -15.93
CA LEU A 58 -11.89 -5.69 -14.53
C LEU A 58 -13.03 -6.69 -14.33
N ASN A 59 -12.76 -7.77 -13.62
CA ASN A 59 -13.80 -8.66 -13.13
C ASN A 59 -14.42 -8.07 -11.85
N MET A 60 -15.62 -7.50 -11.97
CA MET A 60 -16.37 -6.80 -10.92
C MET A 60 -17.80 -7.36 -10.80
N PRO A 61 -18.01 -8.57 -10.22
CA PRO A 61 -19.36 -9.14 -10.05
C PRO A 61 -20.25 -8.23 -9.21
N ALA A 62 -21.45 -7.89 -9.70
CA ALA A 62 -22.33 -6.92 -9.06
C ALA A 62 -22.64 -7.26 -7.59
N LYS A 63 -22.81 -8.55 -7.27
CA LYS A 63 -23.06 -9.03 -5.90
C LYS A 63 -21.99 -8.59 -4.90
N CYS A 64 -20.74 -8.41 -5.35
CA CYS A 64 -19.60 -8.06 -4.50
C CYS A 64 -19.56 -6.57 -4.08
N PHE A 65 -20.43 -5.75 -4.66
CA PHE A 65 -20.50 -4.32 -4.44
C PHE A 65 -21.90 -3.87 -4.04
N SER A 66 -22.76 -4.81 -3.58
CA SER A 66 -24.08 -4.53 -3.02
C SER A 66 -23.93 -3.87 -1.64
N LYS A 67 -24.84 -2.94 -1.31
CA LYS A 67 -24.83 -2.31 0.02
C LYS A 67 -25.28 -3.32 1.08
N GLY A 68 -24.61 -3.33 2.24
CA GLY A 68 -25.05 -4.01 3.46
C GLY A 68 -25.69 -3.02 4.45
N ASP A 69 -26.06 -3.52 5.61
CA ASP A 69 -26.71 -2.72 6.67
C ASP A 69 -25.77 -1.69 7.30
N LEU A 70 -24.47 -1.96 7.33
CA LEU A 70 -23.46 -1.04 7.85
C LEU A 70 -22.89 -0.17 6.74
N PRO A 71 -23.19 1.16 6.73
CA PRO A 71 -22.90 2.04 5.60
C PRO A 71 -21.40 2.27 5.36
N PHE A 72 -20.54 1.94 6.33
CA PHE A 72 -19.09 2.03 6.23
C PHE A 72 -18.44 0.76 5.66
N LEU A 73 -19.17 -0.34 5.48
CA LEU A 73 -18.74 -1.57 4.83
C LEU A 73 -19.23 -1.62 3.38
N ALA A 74 -18.50 -2.33 2.52
CA ALA A 74 -18.92 -2.53 1.14
C ALA A 74 -20.19 -3.38 1.04
N SER A 75 -20.35 -4.36 1.93
CA SER A 75 -21.48 -5.28 2.03
C SER A 75 -21.42 -6.02 3.36
N THR A 76 -22.23 -7.07 3.54
CA THR A 76 -22.14 -7.97 4.69
C THR A 76 -20.78 -8.68 4.74
N ASP A 77 -20.35 -9.13 5.91
CA ASP A 77 -19.08 -9.87 6.05
C ASP A 77 -19.07 -11.12 5.18
N GLU A 78 -20.18 -11.84 5.09
CA GLU A 78 -20.33 -13.04 4.26
C GLU A 78 -20.11 -12.75 2.77
N ILE A 79 -20.76 -11.72 2.23
CA ILE A 79 -20.62 -11.35 0.80
C ILE A 79 -19.18 -10.91 0.52
N ARG A 80 -18.60 -10.04 1.38
CA ARG A 80 -17.21 -9.56 1.23
C ARG A 80 -16.21 -10.70 1.29
N PHE A 81 -16.41 -11.65 2.23
CA PHE A 81 -15.57 -12.83 2.38
C PHE A 81 -15.67 -13.75 1.14
N ASN A 82 -16.89 -14.09 0.70
CA ASN A 82 -17.07 -14.96 -0.45
C ASN A 82 -16.48 -14.36 -1.73
N CYS A 83 -16.67 -13.06 -1.97
CA CYS A 83 -16.08 -12.39 -3.12
C CYS A 83 -14.54 -12.34 -3.03
N LEU A 84 -13.97 -12.12 -1.86
CA LEU A 84 -12.53 -12.18 -1.65
C LEU A 84 -12.01 -13.60 -1.88
N LYS A 85 -12.65 -14.62 -1.30
CA LYS A 85 -12.30 -16.03 -1.49
C LYS A 85 -12.34 -16.41 -2.97
N ASP A 86 -13.45 -16.11 -3.67
CA ASP A 86 -13.59 -16.40 -5.10
C ASP A 86 -12.44 -15.78 -5.92
N ALA A 87 -12.07 -14.53 -5.62
CA ALA A 87 -10.96 -13.86 -6.31
C ALA A 87 -9.59 -14.47 -5.98
N LEU A 88 -9.36 -14.86 -4.72
CA LEU A 88 -8.10 -15.48 -4.29
C LEU A 88 -7.89 -16.87 -4.93
N TYR A 89 -8.96 -17.63 -5.16
CA TYR A 89 -8.89 -18.97 -5.78
C TYR A 89 -9.13 -18.97 -7.29
N ASN A 90 -9.54 -17.87 -7.89
CA ASN A 90 -9.78 -17.79 -9.35
C ASN A 90 -8.48 -17.96 -10.14
N GLU A 91 -8.34 -19.06 -10.87
CA GLU A 91 -7.11 -19.37 -11.61
C GLU A 91 -6.94 -18.55 -12.92
N SER A 92 -8.00 -17.91 -13.41
CA SER A 92 -7.96 -17.11 -14.65
C SER A 92 -7.24 -15.77 -14.51
N SER A 93 -6.97 -15.31 -13.28
CA SER A 93 -6.28 -14.05 -13.02
C SER A 93 -5.16 -14.21 -11.99
N ASN A 94 -4.05 -13.50 -12.21
CA ASN A 94 -2.93 -13.41 -11.26
C ASN A 94 -3.04 -12.19 -10.36
N ILE A 95 -4.07 -11.36 -10.51
CA ILE A 95 -4.20 -10.08 -9.81
C ILE A 95 -5.52 -10.04 -9.04
N VAL A 96 -5.42 -9.74 -7.76
CA VAL A 96 -6.55 -9.37 -6.90
C VAL A 96 -6.28 -7.95 -6.41
N TRP A 97 -7.14 -7.01 -6.79
CA TRP A 97 -6.93 -5.60 -6.52
C TRP A 97 -8.10 -5.04 -5.70
N SER A 98 -7.82 -4.45 -4.53
CA SER A 98 -8.85 -3.89 -3.68
C SER A 98 -9.45 -2.64 -4.28
N LEU A 99 -10.79 -2.50 -4.19
CA LEU A 99 -11.53 -1.33 -4.64
C LEU A 99 -11.07 -0.08 -3.90
N ARG A 100 -11.04 -0.15 -2.58
CA ARG A 100 -10.54 0.90 -1.67
C ARG A 100 -10.24 0.33 -0.29
N GLY A 101 -9.56 1.14 0.56
CA GLY A 101 -9.48 0.92 1.99
C GLY A 101 -10.75 1.33 2.73
N GLY A 102 -10.59 2.00 3.85
CA GLY A 102 -11.66 2.41 4.74
C GLY A 102 -11.70 1.57 6.00
N TYR A 103 -12.68 0.65 6.14
CA TYR A 103 -12.80 -0.21 7.32
C TYR A 103 -13.36 -1.58 6.94
N GLY A 104 -12.86 -2.64 7.60
CA GLY A 104 -13.55 -3.92 7.66
C GLY A 104 -12.79 -5.13 7.15
N SER A 105 -11.60 -4.98 6.55
CA SER A 105 -10.85 -6.11 6.01
C SER A 105 -10.40 -7.09 7.09
N ALA A 106 -10.03 -6.61 8.28
CA ALA A 106 -9.65 -7.45 9.41
C ALA A 106 -10.75 -8.40 9.88
N ARG A 107 -12.03 -8.03 9.69
CA ARG A 107 -13.19 -8.85 10.05
C ARG A 107 -13.26 -10.18 9.27
N LEU A 108 -12.62 -10.24 8.09
CA LEU A 108 -12.62 -11.41 7.22
C LEU A 108 -11.52 -12.42 7.57
N ILE A 109 -10.54 -12.03 8.37
CA ILE A 109 -9.37 -12.86 8.68
C ILE A 109 -9.73 -14.15 9.46
N PRO A 110 -10.67 -14.17 10.44
CA PRO A 110 -11.05 -15.39 11.12
C PRO A 110 -11.55 -16.49 10.16
N ASP A 111 -12.25 -16.12 9.09
CA ASP A 111 -12.71 -17.08 8.09
C ASP A 111 -11.62 -17.43 7.08
N LEU A 112 -10.75 -16.49 6.71
CA LEU A 112 -9.57 -16.77 5.89
C LEU A 112 -8.60 -17.76 6.55
N LEU A 113 -8.46 -17.71 7.88
CA LEU A 113 -7.63 -18.64 8.66
C LEU A 113 -8.13 -20.10 8.59
N LYS A 114 -9.40 -20.34 8.20
CA LYS A 114 -9.97 -21.67 8.00
C LYS A 114 -9.69 -22.23 6.61
N LEU A 115 -9.21 -21.39 5.68
CA LEU A 115 -8.98 -21.78 4.30
C LEU A 115 -7.56 -22.31 4.11
N SER A 116 -7.43 -23.31 3.25
CA SER A 116 -6.15 -23.74 2.73
C SER A 116 -5.56 -22.67 1.79
N LYS A 117 -4.25 -22.56 1.74
CA LYS A 117 -3.58 -21.67 0.79
C LYS A 117 -3.88 -22.10 -0.66
N PRO A 118 -4.28 -21.16 -1.56
CA PRO A 118 -4.43 -21.46 -2.98
C PRO A 118 -3.11 -21.91 -3.61
N ASN A 119 -3.18 -22.84 -4.58
CA ASN A 119 -1.98 -23.31 -5.29
C ASN A 119 -1.30 -22.19 -6.07
N LYS A 120 -2.07 -21.32 -6.70
CA LYS A 120 -1.58 -20.21 -7.51
C LYS A 120 -1.38 -18.97 -6.67
N LYS A 121 -0.13 -18.51 -6.58
CA LYS A 121 0.18 -17.21 -5.96
C LYS A 121 -0.30 -16.07 -6.84
N LYS A 122 -0.76 -14.98 -6.23
CA LYS A 122 -1.26 -13.79 -6.93
C LYS A 122 -0.64 -12.52 -6.37
N PHE A 123 -0.64 -11.47 -7.16
CA PHE A 123 -0.45 -10.12 -6.67
C PHE A 123 -1.74 -9.65 -5.99
N PHE A 124 -1.68 -9.43 -4.69
CA PHE A 124 -2.76 -8.81 -3.93
C PHE A 124 -2.39 -7.34 -3.67
N ILE A 125 -3.25 -6.41 -4.11
CA ILE A 125 -2.90 -4.99 -4.20
C ILE A 125 -3.90 -4.16 -3.40
N GLY A 126 -3.38 -3.18 -2.65
CA GLY A 126 -4.15 -2.20 -1.89
C GLY A 126 -3.32 -1.51 -0.84
N TYR A 127 -3.93 -0.61 -0.07
CA TYR A 127 -3.28 0.07 1.06
C TYR A 127 -4.32 0.51 2.10
N SER A 128 -3.87 1.17 3.18
CA SER A 128 -4.76 1.59 4.26
C SER A 128 -5.30 0.38 5.05
N ASP A 129 -6.60 0.26 5.29
CA ASP A 129 -7.27 -0.87 5.94
C ASP A 129 -6.87 -2.24 5.36
N ILE A 130 -6.51 -2.29 4.06
CA ILE A 130 -6.06 -3.50 3.37
C ILE A 130 -4.77 -4.08 3.97
N THR A 131 -4.06 -3.32 4.79
CA THR A 131 -2.88 -3.79 5.54
C THR A 131 -3.17 -5.07 6.34
N ALA A 132 -4.37 -5.24 6.91
CA ALA A 132 -4.73 -6.47 7.61
C ALA A 132 -4.62 -7.71 6.71
N LEU A 133 -5.09 -7.60 5.46
CA LEU A 133 -4.97 -8.69 4.47
C LEU A 133 -3.53 -8.87 3.96
N HIS A 134 -2.76 -7.79 3.84
CA HIS A 134 -1.33 -7.92 3.55
C HIS A 134 -0.61 -8.72 4.61
N LEU A 135 -0.86 -8.44 5.90
CA LEU A 135 -0.27 -9.19 7.00
C LEU A 135 -0.67 -10.67 6.95
N PHE A 136 -1.97 -10.96 6.79
CA PHE A 136 -2.45 -12.33 6.69
C PHE A 136 -1.81 -13.07 5.51
N LEU A 137 -1.94 -12.55 4.28
CA LEU A 137 -1.49 -13.22 3.07
C LEU A 137 0.03 -13.42 3.04
N SER A 138 0.80 -12.45 3.55
CA SER A 138 2.26 -12.54 3.58
C SER A 138 2.76 -13.49 4.66
N GLN A 139 2.13 -13.51 5.83
CA GLN A 139 2.60 -14.29 6.99
C GLN A 139 2.10 -15.74 6.98
N GLU A 140 0.85 -15.98 6.61
CA GLU A 140 0.24 -17.30 6.64
C GLU A 140 0.40 -18.04 5.30
N TRP A 141 0.23 -17.33 4.19
CA TRP A 141 0.34 -17.96 2.86
C TRP A 141 1.68 -17.75 2.17
N GLY A 142 2.54 -16.87 2.72
CA GLY A 142 3.86 -16.55 2.16
C GLY A 142 3.79 -15.85 0.80
N TRP A 143 2.68 -15.13 0.50
CA TRP A 143 2.55 -14.39 -0.74
C TRP A 143 3.35 -13.08 -0.67
N LYS A 144 3.85 -12.62 -1.82
CA LYS A 144 4.25 -11.23 -2.00
C LYS A 144 2.98 -10.42 -2.24
N THR A 145 2.79 -9.33 -1.49
CA THR A 145 1.64 -8.45 -1.65
C THR A 145 2.11 -7.02 -1.85
N ILE A 146 1.29 -6.18 -2.47
CA ILE A 146 1.70 -4.84 -2.90
C ILE A 146 0.86 -3.78 -2.20
N HIS A 147 1.47 -3.02 -1.29
CA HIS A 147 0.93 -1.77 -0.82
C HIS A 147 1.03 -0.75 -1.97
N GLY A 148 -0.08 -0.25 -2.42
CA GLY A 148 -0.15 0.66 -3.55
C GLY A 148 -1.58 1.11 -3.82
N THR A 149 -1.73 2.03 -4.76
CA THR A 149 -3.01 2.66 -5.11
C THR A 149 -4.12 1.62 -5.28
N ASN A 150 -5.27 1.83 -4.64
CA ASN A 150 -6.49 1.04 -4.82
C ASN A 150 -7.15 1.35 -6.18
N VAL A 151 -8.00 0.45 -6.69
CA VAL A 151 -8.64 0.61 -8.01
C VAL A 151 -9.41 1.93 -8.14
N ALA A 152 -10.16 2.34 -7.11
CA ALA A 152 -10.87 3.62 -7.12
C ALA A 152 -9.94 4.83 -7.23
N GLY A 153 -8.66 4.68 -6.85
CA GLY A 153 -7.64 5.72 -7.03
C GLY A 153 -7.30 6.01 -8.49
N LEU A 154 -7.58 5.08 -9.41
CA LEU A 154 -7.39 5.31 -10.86
C LEU A 154 -8.28 6.45 -11.41
N LEU A 155 -9.37 6.74 -10.73
CA LEU A 155 -10.30 7.82 -11.10
C LEU A 155 -9.97 9.16 -10.45
N LYS A 156 -8.97 9.20 -9.56
CA LYS A 156 -8.63 10.40 -8.80
C LYS A 156 -7.57 11.21 -9.52
N PRO A 157 -7.89 12.42 -10.00
CA PRO A 157 -6.95 13.27 -10.73
C PRO A 157 -5.79 13.76 -9.84
N GLU A 158 -5.99 13.80 -8.52
CA GLU A 158 -4.97 14.19 -7.56
C GLU A 158 -3.87 13.12 -7.33
N GLN A 159 -4.12 11.87 -7.73
CA GLN A 159 -3.11 10.80 -7.62
C GLN A 159 -1.98 11.01 -8.63
N ASP A 160 -0.75 10.76 -8.20
CA ASP A 160 0.39 10.76 -9.11
C ASP A 160 0.29 9.56 -10.06
N GLN A 161 0.27 9.85 -11.35
CA GLN A 161 0.21 8.82 -12.39
C GLN A 161 1.43 7.89 -12.33
N GLY A 162 2.58 8.38 -11.85
CA GLY A 162 3.79 7.58 -11.62
C GLY A 162 3.56 6.39 -10.70
N ASN A 163 2.65 6.51 -9.71
CA ASN A 163 2.30 5.40 -8.80
C ASN A 163 1.74 4.21 -9.58
N VAL A 164 0.83 4.49 -10.51
CA VAL A 164 0.12 3.46 -11.29
C VAL A 164 1.01 2.92 -12.41
N ILE A 165 1.85 3.75 -13.02
CA ILE A 165 2.83 3.31 -14.02
C ILE A 165 3.79 2.30 -13.39
N LYS A 166 4.40 2.61 -12.24
CA LYS A 166 5.29 1.69 -11.51
C LYS A 166 4.59 0.38 -11.15
N LEU A 167 3.35 0.47 -10.67
CA LEU A 167 2.55 -0.70 -10.37
C LEU A 167 2.31 -1.55 -11.63
N ALA A 168 1.96 -0.93 -12.75
CA ALA A 168 1.75 -1.63 -14.02
C ALA A 168 3.02 -2.32 -14.54
N GLU A 169 4.19 -1.69 -14.41
CA GLU A 169 5.48 -2.29 -14.77
C GLU A 169 5.79 -3.54 -13.93
N ILE A 170 5.50 -3.49 -12.63
CA ILE A 170 5.61 -4.64 -11.72
C ILE A 170 4.69 -5.78 -12.17
N LEU A 171 3.41 -5.47 -12.41
CA LEU A 171 2.39 -6.46 -12.80
C LEU A 171 2.65 -7.10 -14.15
N GLN A 172 3.32 -6.39 -15.05
CA GLN A 172 3.75 -6.90 -16.37
C GLN A 172 5.07 -7.67 -16.34
N GLY A 173 5.76 -7.71 -15.18
CA GLY A 173 7.09 -8.31 -15.08
C GLY A 173 8.18 -7.56 -15.86
N LYS A 174 7.95 -6.27 -16.18
CA LYS A 174 8.92 -5.42 -16.90
C LYS A 174 10.12 -5.06 -16.05
N VAL A 175 9.97 -5.06 -14.74
CA VAL A 175 11.03 -4.77 -13.78
C VAL A 175 11.25 -5.96 -12.87
N LYS A 176 12.51 -6.21 -12.50
CA LYS A 176 12.89 -7.28 -11.54
C LYS A 176 12.98 -6.76 -10.11
N GLN A 177 13.00 -5.45 -9.95
CA GLN A 177 13.14 -4.76 -8.67
C GLN A 177 12.25 -3.53 -8.64
N ALA A 178 11.60 -3.28 -7.51
CA ALA A 178 11.00 -1.99 -7.21
C ALA A 178 11.96 -1.18 -6.33
N VAL A 179 12.05 0.13 -6.57
CA VAL A 179 13.01 1.00 -5.87
C VAL A 179 12.30 2.23 -5.33
N ILE A 180 12.48 2.48 -4.04
CA ILE A 180 12.12 3.76 -3.40
C ILE A 180 13.39 4.54 -3.14
N ASN A 181 13.54 5.66 -3.83
CA ASN A 181 14.67 6.55 -3.69
C ASN A 181 14.47 7.58 -2.58
N ASN A 182 15.57 8.23 -2.17
CA ASN A 182 15.58 9.39 -1.30
C ASN A 182 15.06 9.14 0.13
N LEU A 183 15.35 7.97 0.72
CA LEU A 183 15.11 7.78 2.14
C LEU A 183 16.09 8.66 2.92
N ALA A 184 15.58 9.40 3.91
CA ALA A 184 16.37 10.20 4.83
C ALA A 184 16.59 9.42 6.14
N ALA A 185 17.81 9.36 6.64
CA ALA A 185 18.09 8.82 7.96
C ALA A 185 17.46 9.69 9.06
N LEU A 186 16.82 9.07 10.05
CA LEU A 186 16.26 9.75 11.21
C LEU A 186 17.14 9.64 12.46
N ASN A 187 18.05 8.66 12.51
CA ASN A 187 18.99 8.49 13.61
C ASN A 187 20.41 8.19 13.12
N ASN A 188 21.38 8.29 14.02
CA ASN A 188 22.80 8.09 13.72
C ASN A 188 23.18 6.61 13.58
N VAL A 189 22.26 5.66 13.80
CA VAL A 189 22.48 4.23 13.57
C VAL A 189 22.43 3.91 12.07
N ALA A 190 21.72 4.69 11.28
CA ALA A 190 21.67 4.58 9.82
C ALA A 190 22.96 5.12 9.19
N LYS A 191 23.95 4.23 8.95
CA LYS A 191 25.26 4.61 8.38
C LYS A 191 25.34 4.32 6.89
N PRO A 192 25.97 5.21 6.09
CA PRO A 192 26.11 5.02 4.65
C PRO A 192 26.93 3.76 4.25
N THR A 193 27.79 3.30 5.12
CA THR A 193 28.68 2.14 4.87
C THR A 193 28.03 0.80 5.17
N GLU A 194 26.84 0.80 5.78
CA GLU A 194 26.16 -0.42 6.21
C GLU A 194 25.01 -0.78 5.28
N LEU A 195 24.98 -2.05 4.85
CA LEU A 195 23.87 -2.65 4.13
C LEU A 195 22.85 -3.18 5.14
N VAL A 196 21.60 -2.74 5.03
CA VAL A 196 20.48 -3.34 5.77
C VAL A 196 19.72 -4.28 4.86
N SER A 197 19.59 -5.54 5.25
CA SER A 197 18.85 -6.55 4.47
C SER A 197 17.81 -7.25 5.33
N GLY A 198 16.65 -7.54 4.73
CA GLY A 198 15.56 -8.25 5.39
C GLY A 198 14.30 -8.28 4.54
N LYS A 199 13.36 -9.15 4.90
CA LYS A 199 12.03 -9.12 4.27
C LYS A 199 11.25 -7.92 4.76
N LEU A 200 10.45 -7.31 3.87
CA LEU A 200 9.63 -6.15 4.19
C LEU A 200 8.27 -6.58 4.76
N THR A 201 7.82 -5.89 5.80
CA THR A 201 6.49 -6.06 6.43
C THR A 201 5.97 -4.72 6.93
N GLY A 202 4.70 -4.64 7.30
CA GLY A 202 4.11 -3.43 7.89
C GLY A 202 2.91 -2.91 7.12
N GLY A 203 2.78 -1.59 7.02
CA GLY A 203 1.71 -0.86 6.34
C GLY A 203 1.12 0.24 7.20
N ASN A 204 -0.19 0.40 7.13
CA ASN A 204 -0.92 1.38 7.94
C ASN A 204 -0.74 1.08 9.43
N LEU A 205 -0.26 2.07 10.19
CA LEU A 205 0.10 1.92 11.61
C LEU A 205 -1.11 1.51 12.45
N THR A 206 -2.26 2.14 12.25
CA THR A 206 -3.51 1.79 12.93
C THR A 206 -3.86 0.31 12.73
N MET A 207 -3.70 -0.21 11.52
CA MET A 207 -3.97 -1.61 11.22
C MET A 207 -2.92 -2.56 11.79
N VAL A 208 -1.66 -2.14 11.82
CA VAL A 208 -0.59 -2.88 12.50
C VAL A 208 -0.88 -2.99 13.99
N LEU A 209 -1.27 -1.90 14.66
CA LEU A 209 -1.67 -1.92 16.06
C LEU A 209 -2.89 -2.80 16.31
N SER A 210 -3.89 -2.75 15.42
CA SER A 210 -5.10 -3.57 15.51
C SER A 210 -4.81 -5.08 15.41
N SER A 211 -3.62 -5.45 14.92
CA SER A 211 -3.18 -6.85 14.85
C SER A 211 -2.68 -7.39 16.20
N ILE A 212 -2.27 -6.52 17.13
CA ILE A 212 -1.64 -6.91 18.40
C ILE A 212 -2.61 -7.74 19.23
N GLY A 213 -2.15 -8.88 19.72
CA GLY A 213 -2.94 -9.82 20.53
C GLY A 213 -3.91 -10.70 19.71
N THR A 214 -3.93 -10.57 18.36
CA THR A 214 -4.76 -11.40 17.48
C THR A 214 -3.96 -12.56 16.88
N ARG A 215 -4.66 -13.53 16.29
CA ARG A 215 -4.01 -14.66 15.57
C ARG A 215 -3.25 -14.21 14.30
N TRP A 216 -3.50 -13.01 13.79
CA TRP A 216 -2.82 -12.43 12.64
C TRP A 216 -1.86 -11.29 13.03
N GLN A 217 -1.46 -11.24 14.30
CA GLN A 217 -0.49 -10.25 14.77
C GLN A 217 0.72 -10.18 13.86
N ILE A 218 1.17 -8.97 13.60
CA ILE A 218 2.37 -8.73 12.77
C ILE A 218 3.60 -9.43 13.34
N LYS A 219 4.37 -10.09 12.48
CA LYS A 219 5.64 -10.77 12.80
C LYS A 219 6.78 -9.91 12.25
N THR A 220 7.50 -9.21 13.11
CA THR A 220 8.50 -8.18 12.74
C THR A 220 9.95 -8.64 12.86
N ALA A 221 10.24 -9.63 13.71
CA ALA A 221 11.61 -10.09 13.97
C ALA A 221 12.34 -10.48 12.68
N GLY A 222 13.57 -9.98 12.50
CA GLY A 222 14.40 -10.19 11.32
C GLY A 222 13.97 -9.42 10.07
N LYS A 223 13.00 -8.52 10.17
CA LYS A 223 12.41 -7.82 9.00
C LYS A 223 12.67 -6.32 9.03
N ILE A 224 12.49 -5.69 7.88
CA ILE A 224 12.38 -4.25 7.72
C ILE A 224 10.90 -3.89 7.90
N LEU A 225 10.60 -2.98 8.83
CA LEU A 225 9.24 -2.56 9.17
C LEU A 225 8.91 -1.24 8.46
N PHE A 226 7.91 -1.25 7.58
CA PHE A 226 7.37 -0.04 6.96
C PHE A 226 6.09 0.39 7.69
N LEU A 227 5.97 1.67 8.04
CA LEU A 227 4.81 2.23 8.73
C LEU A 227 4.41 3.58 8.13
N GLU A 228 3.13 3.76 7.87
CA GLU A 228 2.52 5.01 7.44
C GLU A 228 1.12 5.14 8.05
N ASP A 229 0.55 6.34 8.10
CA ASP A 229 -0.86 6.50 8.48
C ASP A 229 -1.43 7.85 8.00
N ILE A 230 -2.73 8.04 8.15
CA ILE A 230 -3.46 9.27 7.83
C ILE A 230 -4.38 9.65 9.01
N ASN A 231 -4.62 10.95 9.19
CA ASN A 231 -5.48 11.52 10.25
C ASN A 231 -5.01 11.14 11.67
N VAL A 232 -3.71 11.04 11.89
CA VAL A 232 -3.11 10.72 13.19
C VAL A 232 -2.48 11.95 13.79
N ALA A 233 -3.03 12.44 14.91
CA ALA A 233 -2.41 13.55 15.64
C ALA A 233 -1.04 13.15 16.22
N PRO A 234 -0.07 14.07 16.37
CA PRO A 234 1.28 13.75 16.84
C PRO A 234 1.32 12.95 18.15
N TYR A 235 0.46 13.28 19.14
CA TYR A 235 0.39 12.53 20.40
C TYR A 235 -0.19 11.12 20.22
N GLN A 236 -1.05 10.91 19.22
CA GLN A 236 -1.57 9.57 18.89
C GLN A 236 -0.48 8.75 18.24
N LEU A 237 0.32 9.35 17.34
CA LEU A 237 1.49 8.73 16.74
C LEU A 237 2.49 8.30 17.81
N ASP A 238 2.83 9.18 18.73
CA ASP A 238 3.75 8.88 19.84
C ASP A 238 3.25 7.67 20.64
N ARG A 239 1.99 7.70 21.09
CA ARG A 239 1.36 6.58 21.81
C ARG A 239 1.37 5.27 21.02
N ALA A 240 1.12 5.33 19.73
CA ALA A 240 1.13 4.18 18.83
C ALA A 240 2.51 3.54 18.72
N LEU A 241 3.55 4.35 18.58
CA LEU A 241 4.94 3.89 18.52
C LEU A 241 5.40 3.30 19.84
N ILE A 242 5.01 3.92 20.97
CA ILE A 242 5.27 3.38 22.31
C ILE A 242 4.55 2.03 22.51
N GLN A 243 3.32 1.89 22.02
CA GLN A 243 2.60 0.61 22.09
C GLN A 243 3.34 -0.49 21.32
N LEU A 244 3.86 -0.22 20.11
CA LEU A 244 4.67 -1.19 19.35
C LEU A 244 5.93 -1.61 20.14
N LYS A 245 6.60 -0.65 20.78
CA LYS A 245 7.79 -0.89 21.59
C LYS A 245 7.46 -1.76 22.80
N GLN A 246 6.39 -1.43 23.55
CA GLN A 246 5.95 -2.19 24.74
C GLN A 246 5.42 -3.58 24.41
N ALA A 247 4.85 -3.77 23.21
CA ALA A 247 4.40 -5.07 22.72
C ALA A 247 5.57 -5.97 22.25
N GLY A 248 6.83 -5.55 22.36
CA GLY A 248 7.99 -6.33 21.93
C GLY A 248 8.17 -6.42 20.40
N LEU A 249 7.34 -5.69 19.63
CA LEU A 249 7.33 -5.80 18.17
C LEU A 249 8.51 -5.10 17.49
N LEU A 250 9.37 -4.43 18.24
CA LEU A 250 10.60 -3.81 17.75
C LEU A 250 11.85 -4.62 18.10
N GLU A 251 11.67 -5.76 18.76
CA GLU A 251 12.78 -6.64 19.07
C GLU A 251 13.28 -7.37 17.81
N ASN A 252 14.61 -7.38 17.64
CA ASN A 252 15.27 -8.04 16.52
C ASN A 252 14.81 -7.58 15.11
N ILE A 253 14.17 -6.44 14.97
CA ILE A 253 13.91 -5.85 13.64
C ILE A 253 15.24 -5.44 12.99
N LYS A 254 15.26 -5.32 11.66
CA LYS A 254 16.45 -4.90 10.90
C LYS A 254 16.50 -3.38 10.69
N ALA A 255 15.37 -2.76 10.47
CA ALA A 255 15.20 -1.31 10.31
C ALA A 255 13.73 -0.91 10.39
N ILE A 256 13.48 0.39 10.54
CA ILE A 256 12.16 0.99 10.33
C ILE A 256 12.23 1.98 9.17
N ILE A 257 11.21 1.98 8.33
CA ILE A 257 10.96 3.00 7.32
C ILE A 257 9.61 3.64 7.63
N PHE A 258 9.60 4.92 7.95
CA PHE A 258 8.38 5.71 8.06
C PHE A 258 8.00 6.27 6.69
N GLY A 259 6.78 6.02 6.25
CA GLY A 259 6.12 6.72 5.16
C GLY A 259 5.50 8.05 5.63
N THR A 260 4.48 8.56 4.93
CA THR A 260 3.82 9.80 5.30
C THR A 260 2.86 9.63 6.49
N PHE A 261 2.77 10.67 7.32
CA PHE A 261 1.83 10.80 8.43
C PHE A 261 1.21 12.20 8.38
N ASP A 262 0.09 12.36 7.68
CA ASP A 262 -0.64 13.64 7.60
C ASP A 262 0.24 14.91 7.52
N LYS A 263 0.58 15.35 6.33
CA LYS A 263 1.32 16.60 6.06
C LYS A 263 2.58 16.81 6.91
N ASP A 264 3.18 15.75 7.43
CA ASP A 264 4.43 15.72 8.21
C ASP A 264 4.71 17.04 8.95
N SER A 265 3.85 17.38 9.90
CA SER A 265 3.99 18.60 10.69
C SER A 265 5.35 18.60 11.43
N LYS A 266 5.84 19.79 11.83
CA LYS A 266 7.06 19.88 12.63
C LYS A 266 6.99 19.02 13.90
N LEU A 267 5.80 18.90 14.50
CA LEU A 267 5.59 18.10 15.70
C LEU A 267 5.59 16.61 15.40
N THR A 268 4.97 16.19 14.28
CA THR A 268 5.06 14.81 13.78
C THR A 268 6.52 14.40 13.59
N MET A 269 7.31 15.24 12.92
CA MET A 269 8.73 14.96 12.69
C MET A 269 9.55 14.92 13.99
N LEU A 270 9.19 15.74 14.98
CA LEU A 270 9.83 15.70 16.31
C LEU A 270 9.56 14.37 17.01
N VAL A 271 8.31 13.90 16.99
CA VAL A 271 7.92 12.58 17.55
C VAL A 271 8.71 11.46 16.87
N LEU A 272 8.74 11.43 15.54
CA LEU A 272 9.47 10.41 14.79
C LEU A 272 10.97 10.39 15.08
N ARG A 273 11.61 11.58 15.20
CA ARG A 273 13.04 11.70 15.53
C ARG A 273 13.34 11.26 16.95
N ASN A 274 12.53 11.67 17.92
CA ASN A 274 12.71 11.26 19.32
C ASN A 274 12.59 9.75 19.43
N PHE A 275 11.56 9.17 18.84
CA PHE A 275 11.39 7.73 18.84
C PHE A 275 12.55 7.00 18.14
N ALA A 276 13.02 7.49 17.00
CA ALA A 276 14.14 6.92 16.27
C ALA A 276 15.45 6.93 17.06
N ASN A 277 15.73 8.01 17.80
CA ASN A 277 16.94 8.15 18.62
C ASN A 277 17.00 7.17 19.80
N ASP A 278 15.84 6.70 20.27
CA ASP A 278 15.74 5.68 21.33
C ASP A 278 16.04 4.25 20.82
N LEU A 279 16.15 4.06 19.50
CA LEU A 279 16.31 2.74 18.90
C LEU A 279 17.78 2.46 18.53
N LYS A 280 18.14 1.16 18.63
CA LYS A 280 19.48 0.66 18.25
C LYS A 280 19.52 0.09 16.81
N VAL A 281 18.51 0.37 16.02
CA VAL A 281 18.40 -0.05 14.61
C VAL A 281 18.28 1.17 13.70
N PRO A 282 18.69 1.07 12.42
CA PRO A 282 18.53 2.17 11.47
C PRO A 282 17.06 2.54 11.28
N VAL A 283 16.77 3.83 11.29
CA VAL A 283 15.42 4.37 11.07
C VAL A 283 15.46 5.40 9.94
N PHE A 284 14.57 5.24 9.00
CA PHE A 284 14.48 6.06 7.80
C PHE A 284 13.09 6.69 7.65
N LYS A 285 13.01 7.77 6.86
CA LYS A 285 11.78 8.46 6.46
C LYS A 285 11.75 8.63 4.95
N THR A 286 10.57 8.45 4.38
CA THR A 286 10.29 8.78 2.97
C THR A 286 8.95 9.49 2.85
N ASP A 287 8.83 10.39 1.90
CA ASP A 287 7.60 11.06 1.47
C ASP A 287 6.96 10.41 0.24
N ARG A 288 7.51 9.27 -0.18
CA ARG A 288 7.10 8.61 -1.41
C ARG A 288 6.02 7.55 -1.21
N CYS A 289 5.69 7.18 0.02
CA CYS A 289 4.75 6.10 0.32
C CYS A 289 3.83 6.50 1.47
N GLY A 290 2.53 6.24 1.32
CA GLY A 290 1.49 6.53 2.31
C GLY A 290 0.19 7.02 1.68
N HIS A 291 -0.52 7.95 2.32
CA HIS A 291 -1.81 8.45 1.86
C HIS A 291 -1.75 9.75 1.04
N GLU A 292 -0.57 10.29 0.82
CA GLU A 292 -0.36 11.49 0.01
C GLU A 292 -0.50 11.22 -1.49
N LYS A 293 -0.37 12.28 -2.30
CA LYS A 293 -0.45 12.19 -3.76
C LYS A 293 0.52 11.15 -4.34
N ILE A 294 1.74 11.09 -3.80
CA ILE A 294 2.74 10.10 -4.17
C ILE A 294 2.58 8.89 -3.24
N ASN A 295 2.36 7.72 -3.81
CA ASN A 295 2.27 6.45 -3.09
C ASN A 295 2.92 5.35 -3.93
N ASP A 296 4.26 5.37 -3.97
CA ASP A 296 5.04 4.37 -4.70
C ASP A 296 4.79 2.96 -4.13
N PRO A 297 4.73 1.93 -4.98
CA PRO A 297 4.46 0.56 -4.54
C PRO A 297 5.51 0.04 -3.56
N ILE A 298 5.06 -0.49 -2.42
CA ILE A 298 5.86 -1.25 -1.45
C ILE A 298 5.46 -2.73 -1.56
N ILE A 299 6.45 -3.62 -1.66
CA ILE A 299 6.20 -5.05 -1.85
C ILE A 299 6.57 -5.79 -0.57
N TYR A 300 5.55 -6.33 0.10
CA TYR A 300 5.73 -7.09 1.33
C TYR A 300 6.18 -8.52 1.08
N ASN A 301 6.86 -9.09 2.08
CA ASN A 301 7.39 -10.44 2.07
C ASN A 301 8.38 -10.72 0.92
N THR A 302 9.08 -9.67 0.49
CA THR A 302 10.15 -9.79 -0.52
C THR A 302 11.51 -9.51 0.11
N ASP A 303 12.56 -10.12 -0.44
CA ASP A 303 13.92 -9.82 -0.05
C ASP A 303 14.23 -8.37 -0.44
N SER A 304 14.66 -7.60 0.55
CA SER A 304 14.80 -6.16 0.41
C SER A 304 16.12 -5.69 1.00
N LYS A 305 16.66 -4.60 0.42
CA LYS A 305 17.92 -3.99 0.84
C LYS A 305 17.77 -2.49 0.94
N ILE A 306 18.33 -1.91 2.00
CA ILE A 306 18.53 -0.47 2.11
C ILE A 306 20.01 -0.20 1.95
N ILE A 307 20.36 0.60 0.97
CA ILE A 307 21.75 0.96 0.65
C ILE A 307 21.88 2.48 0.53
N SER A 308 23.08 2.98 0.81
CA SER A 308 23.39 4.40 0.63
C SER A 308 23.41 4.77 -0.87
N ASN A 309 23.02 5.99 -1.14
CA ASN A 309 23.15 6.66 -2.44
C ASN A 309 23.81 8.04 -2.24
N GLY A 310 24.97 8.06 -1.59
CA GLY A 310 25.63 9.28 -1.13
C GLY A 310 25.04 9.77 0.19
N GLU A 311 24.43 10.95 0.19
CA GLU A 311 23.81 11.55 1.39
C GLU A 311 22.47 10.95 1.77
N LYS A 312 21.84 10.20 0.85
CA LYS A 312 20.53 9.57 1.05
C LYS A 312 20.62 8.05 0.88
N PHE A 313 19.51 7.40 1.15
CA PHE A 313 19.38 5.95 1.01
C PHE A 313 18.30 5.59 0.00
N LYS A 314 18.35 4.36 -0.49
CA LYS A 314 17.29 3.77 -1.31
C LYS A 314 16.93 2.39 -0.79
N LEU A 315 15.64 2.08 -0.83
CA LEU A 315 15.10 0.75 -0.63
C LEU A 315 15.00 0.06 -1.99
N ILE A 316 15.54 -1.14 -2.09
CA ILE A 316 15.43 -2.03 -3.26
C ILE A 316 14.67 -3.26 -2.82
N MET A 317 13.63 -3.63 -3.55
CA MET A 317 12.74 -4.77 -3.28
C MET A 317 12.78 -5.73 -4.47
N ASP A 318 13.15 -6.99 -4.27
CA ASP A 318 13.22 -8.02 -5.31
C ASP A 318 11.81 -8.58 -5.62
N LEU A 319 11.46 -8.72 -6.90
CA LEU A 319 10.14 -9.17 -7.39
C LEU A 319 10.04 -10.67 -7.63
#